data_a4c4a9ba42cdadaceb0c88f4ec96ed34
#
_entry.id   a4c4a9ba42cdadaceb0c88f4ec96ed34
#
_cell.length_a   1.000
_cell.length_b   1.000
_cell.length_c   1.000
_cell.angle_alpha   90.00
_cell.angle_beta   90.00
_cell.angle_gamma   90.00
#
_symmetry.space_group_name_H-M   'P 1'
#
loop_
_entity.id
_entity.type
_entity.pdbx_description
1 polymer ?
#
loop_
_entity_poly.entity_id
_entity_poly.type
_entity_poly.pdbx_seq_one_letter_code
_entity_poly.pdbx_strand_id
1 'polypeptide(L)'
;MLDINFVFFHVGDVQQPRLLVKSIRKFNPDSNIYFITDNETESIDGVTDTLRIECDRENLMTSRLNGFSQLKLNKPAVYIDTDILVIQPITSNLFIEHDVYLCLRSHQKDNMITTNYRGLDLSEYSKKSIGEVYPFLACFTYTKNYNFWEDCLEILNSIDKKFHFWYGDQEALRIINDSKKYDMGYIDESIICAVPEISLKRNPPYSIHFKGKKHKKRMIATAEILLGEK
;
A
#
# COMPACT_ATOMS: atom_id res chain seq x y z
N MET A 1 -9.66 -11.19 -19.68
CA MET A 1 -9.58 -10.18 -18.60
C MET A 1 -8.22 -9.49 -18.72
N LEU A 2 -8.15 -8.18 -18.66
CA LEU A 2 -6.85 -7.50 -18.66
C LEU A 2 -6.24 -7.70 -17.27
N ASP A 3 -5.11 -8.43 -17.22
CA ASP A 3 -4.38 -8.66 -15.97
C ASP A 3 -3.82 -7.35 -15.46
N ILE A 4 -3.87 -7.18 -14.14
CA ILE A 4 -3.31 -6.03 -13.46
C ILE A 4 -1.92 -6.38 -12.93
N ASN A 5 -1.01 -5.42 -12.93
CA ASN A 5 0.30 -5.61 -12.32
C ASN A 5 0.22 -5.30 -10.82
N PHE A 6 1.02 -5.98 -10.01
CA PHE A 6 1.19 -5.70 -8.59
C PHE A 6 2.60 -5.21 -8.33
N VAL A 7 2.73 -4.19 -7.49
CA VAL A 7 4.00 -3.62 -7.06
C VAL A 7 4.02 -3.53 -5.55
N PHE A 8 5.08 -3.97 -4.92
CA PHE A 8 5.28 -3.76 -3.48
C PHE A 8 6.74 -3.44 -3.15
N PHE A 9 6.91 -2.69 -2.06
CA PHE A 9 8.21 -2.35 -1.48
C PHE A 9 8.38 -3.05 -0.14
N HIS A 10 9.53 -3.68 0.09
CA HIS A 10 9.86 -4.27 1.38
C HIS A 10 11.36 -4.37 1.59
N VAL A 11 11.80 -4.23 2.85
CA VAL A 11 13.19 -4.37 3.29
C VAL A 11 13.25 -5.23 4.54
N GLY A 12 14.11 -6.24 4.55
CA GLY A 12 14.37 -7.13 5.68
C GLY A 12 13.67 -8.48 5.59
N ASP A 13 13.01 -8.95 6.65
CA ASP A 13 12.39 -10.28 6.73
C ASP A 13 11.26 -10.45 5.73
N VAL A 14 11.41 -11.41 4.83
CA VAL A 14 10.49 -11.65 3.70
C VAL A 14 9.31 -12.57 4.02
N GLN A 15 9.05 -12.93 5.26
CA GLN A 15 7.95 -13.83 5.62
C GLN A 15 6.59 -13.28 5.16
N GLN A 16 6.28 -12.02 5.47
CA GLN A 16 5.02 -11.40 5.07
C GLN A 16 4.92 -11.18 3.54
N PRO A 17 5.94 -10.60 2.87
CA PRO A 17 5.90 -10.48 1.41
C PRO A 17 5.74 -11.82 0.68
N ARG A 18 6.31 -12.92 1.16
CA ARG A 18 6.08 -14.26 0.59
C ARG A 18 4.61 -14.66 0.65
N LEU A 19 3.91 -14.38 1.75
CA LEU A 19 2.48 -14.66 1.89
C LEU A 19 1.64 -13.78 0.95
N LEU A 20 2.00 -12.49 0.82
CA LEU A 20 1.38 -11.61 -0.16
C LEU A 20 1.51 -12.18 -1.58
N VAL A 21 2.74 -12.52 -2.02
CA VAL A 21 3.00 -13.06 -3.36
C VAL A 21 2.21 -14.35 -3.60
N LYS A 22 2.21 -15.29 -2.65
CA LYS A 22 1.41 -16.52 -2.76
C LYS A 22 -0.09 -16.24 -2.89
N SER A 23 -0.61 -15.29 -2.13
CA SER A 23 -2.03 -14.90 -2.22
C SER A 23 -2.36 -14.26 -3.57
N ILE A 24 -1.49 -13.38 -4.09
CA ILE A 24 -1.66 -12.82 -5.43
C ILE A 24 -1.65 -13.96 -6.47
N ARG A 25 -0.69 -14.88 -6.43
CA ARG A 25 -0.60 -16.00 -7.38
C ARG A 25 -1.83 -16.91 -7.34
N LYS A 26 -2.46 -17.07 -6.19
CA LYS A 26 -3.69 -17.87 -6.06
C LYS A 26 -4.88 -17.23 -6.77
N PHE A 27 -5.07 -15.92 -6.65
CA PHE A 27 -6.25 -15.21 -7.16
C PHE A 27 -6.02 -14.44 -8.46
N ASN A 28 -4.76 -14.16 -8.78
CA ASN A 28 -4.31 -13.46 -9.97
C ASN A 28 -3.07 -14.17 -10.57
N PRO A 29 -3.20 -15.41 -11.05
CA PRO A 29 -2.05 -16.27 -11.42
C PRO A 29 -1.20 -15.67 -12.55
N ASP A 30 -1.82 -14.97 -13.51
CA ASP A 30 -1.16 -14.45 -14.70
C ASP A 30 -0.63 -13.01 -14.55
N SER A 31 -0.89 -12.37 -13.40
CA SER A 31 -0.44 -11.00 -13.12
C SER A 31 1.08 -10.91 -12.97
N ASN A 32 1.68 -9.83 -13.46
CA ASN A 32 3.07 -9.54 -13.12
C ASN A 32 3.16 -8.98 -11.70
N ILE A 33 4.17 -9.41 -10.96
CA ILE A 33 4.45 -8.98 -9.59
C ILE A 33 5.86 -8.41 -9.55
N TYR A 34 5.99 -7.14 -9.19
CA TYR A 34 7.25 -6.41 -9.09
C TYR A 34 7.60 -6.20 -7.62
N PHE A 35 8.76 -6.66 -7.22
CA PHE A 35 9.31 -6.50 -5.88
C PHE A 35 10.40 -5.44 -5.87
N ILE A 36 10.24 -4.42 -5.05
CA ILE A 36 11.23 -3.35 -4.86
C ILE A 36 11.85 -3.51 -3.48
N THR A 37 13.18 -3.54 -3.42
CA THR A 37 13.90 -3.83 -2.17
C THR A 37 15.34 -3.27 -2.18
N ASP A 38 16.05 -3.45 -1.06
CA ASP A 38 17.49 -3.17 -0.95
C ASP A 38 18.35 -4.33 -1.49
N ASN A 39 19.67 -4.17 -1.40
CA ASN A 39 20.63 -5.19 -1.86
C ASN A 39 20.78 -6.36 -0.88
N GLU A 40 20.33 -6.23 0.36
CA GLU A 40 20.52 -7.23 1.42
C GLU A 40 19.33 -8.18 1.58
N THR A 41 18.12 -7.71 1.24
CA THR A 41 16.89 -8.48 1.42
C THR A 41 16.86 -9.68 0.46
N GLU A 42 16.45 -10.84 0.97
CA GLU A 42 16.32 -12.07 0.19
C GLU A 42 15.35 -11.92 -0.99
N SER A 43 15.60 -12.66 -2.04
CA SER A 43 14.67 -12.81 -3.16
C SER A 43 13.43 -13.60 -2.76
N ILE A 44 12.33 -13.34 -3.46
CA ILE A 44 11.04 -14.01 -3.21
C ILE A 44 10.63 -14.76 -4.48
N ASP A 45 10.36 -16.05 -4.32
CA ASP A 45 9.84 -16.87 -5.43
C ASP A 45 8.43 -16.41 -5.81
N GLY A 46 8.14 -16.49 -7.10
CA GLY A 46 6.82 -16.13 -7.63
C GLY A 46 6.67 -14.66 -8.02
N VAL A 47 7.65 -13.79 -7.78
CA VAL A 47 7.70 -12.45 -8.39
C VAL A 47 8.13 -12.54 -9.86
N THR A 48 7.70 -11.58 -10.66
CA THR A 48 8.10 -11.49 -12.08
C THR A 48 9.46 -10.84 -12.22
N ASP A 49 9.70 -9.80 -11.42
CA ASP A 49 10.95 -9.05 -11.43
C ASP A 49 11.22 -8.40 -10.08
N THR A 50 12.50 -8.11 -9.80
CA THR A 50 12.97 -7.48 -8.56
C THR A 50 13.83 -6.27 -8.90
N LEU A 51 13.37 -5.08 -8.50
CA LEU A 51 14.15 -3.85 -8.56
C LEU A 51 14.89 -3.65 -7.23
N ARG A 52 16.23 -3.64 -7.28
CA ARG A 52 17.07 -3.33 -6.12
C ARG A 52 17.49 -1.87 -6.16
N ILE A 53 17.26 -1.17 -5.05
CA ILE A 53 17.60 0.26 -4.90
C ILE A 53 18.43 0.47 -3.64
N GLU A 54 19.12 1.60 -3.57
CA GLU A 54 19.68 2.07 -2.30
C GLU A 54 18.53 2.51 -1.39
N CYS A 55 18.44 1.91 -0.21
CA CYS A 55 17.39 2.19 0.77
C CYS A 55 17.97 2.88 2.00
N ASP A 56 17.46 4.03 2.31
CA ASP A 56 17.67 4.68 3.59
C ASP A 56 16.64 4.16 4.60
N ARG A 57 17.10 3.36 5.56
CA ARG A 57 16.24 2.75 6.59
C ARG A 57 15.72 3.76 7.62
N GLU A 58 16.36 4.94 7.73
CA GLU A 58 15.88 6.05 8.56
C GLU A 58 14.79 6.86 7.84
N ASN A 59 14.73 6.78 6.51
CA ASN A 59 13.78 7.49 5.66
C ASN A 59 13.02 6.52 4.74
N LEU A 60 12.37 5.50 5.32
CA LEU A 60 11.70 4.42 4.58
C LEU A 60 10.60 4.91 3.63
N MET A 61 9.87 5.98 3.98
CA MET A 61 8.82 6.51 3.11
C MET A 61 9.41 7.14 1.85
N THR A 62 10.55 7.83 1.97
CA THR A 62 11.30 8.34 0.82
C THR A 62 11.83 7.20 -0.04
N SER A 63 12.44 6.17 0.57
CA SER A 63 12.93 4.98 -0.16
C SER A 63 11.81 4.26 -0.89
N ARG A 64 10.63 4.13 -0.28
CA ARG A 64 9.44 3.54 -0.89
C ARG A 64 8.98 4.29 -2.13
N LEU A 65 8.73 5.60 -2.02
CA LEU A 65 8.27 6.41 -3.14
C LEU A 65 9.33 6.50 -4.25
N ASN A 66 10.62 6.59 -3.87
CA ASN A 66 11.73 6.53 -4.81
C ASN A 66 11.74 5.20 -5.60
N GLY A 67 11.55 4.09 -4.92
CA GLY A 67 11.46 2.78 -5.56
C GLY A 67 10.28 2.68 -6.54
N PHE A 68 9.11 3.17 -6.17
CA PHE A 68 7.95 3.21 -7.05
C PHE A 68 8.19 4.06 -8.30
N SER A 69 8.83 5.23 -8.14
CA SER A 69 9.22 6.11 -9.23
C SER A 69 10.28 5.45 -10.14
N GLN A 70 11.34 4.85 -9.56
CA GLN A 70 12.44 4.23 -10.32
C GLN A 70 12.01 2.99 -11.12
N LEU A 71 10.96 2.30 -10.72
CA LEU A 71 10.43 1.15 -11.46
C LEU A 71 9.94 1.53 -12.86
N LYS A 72 9.56 2.81 -13.08
CA LYS A 72 9.09 3.36 -14.36
C LYS A 72 8.07 2.49 -15.08
N LEU A 73 7.15 1.92 -14.32
CA LEU A 73 6.15 1.00 -14.84
C LEU A 73 5.05 1.78 -15.59
N ASN A 74 5.13 1.77 -16.91
CA ASN A 74 4.19 2.45 -17.80
C ASN A 74 2.99 1.55 -18.15
N LYS A 75 2.43 0.91 -17.15
CA LYS A 75 1.29 -0.01 -17.24
C LYS A 75 0.43 0.11 -15.99
N PRO A 76 -0.88 -0.14 -16.09
CA PRO A 76 -1.76 -0.18 -14.94
C PRO A 76 -1.24 -1.12 -13.86
N ALA A 77 -1.13 -0.61 -12.63
CA ALA A 77 -0.62 -1.39 -11.50
C ALA A 77 -1.28 -1.01 -10.18
N VAL A 78 -1.41 -2.01 -9.31
CA VAL A 78 -1.74 -1.87 -7.90
C VAL A 78 -0.45 -1.87 -7.09
N TYR A 79 -0.24 -0.81 -6.33
CA TYR A 79 0.83 -0.68 -5.33
C TYR A 79 0.25 -1.07 -3.97
N ILE A 80 0.82 -2.11 -3.35
CA ILE A 80 0.21 -2.80 -2.22
C ILE A 80 1.20 -3.02 -1.08
N ASP A 81 0.73 -2.93 0.18
CA ASP A 81 1.56 -3.22 1.36
C ASP A 81 1.76 -4.72 1.56
N THR A 82 2.86 -5.08 2.20
CA THR A 82 3.27 -6.49 2.39
C THR A 82 2.56 -7.21 3.52
N ASP A 83 1.81 -6.50 4.35
CA ASP A 83 0.95 -7.07 5.39
C ASP A 83 -0.51 -7.23 4.92
N ILE A 84 -0.69 -7.44 3.61
CA ILE A 84 -1.98 -7.71 2.96
C ILE A 84 -2.01 -9.12 2.38
N LEU A 85 -3.18 -9.78 2.47
CA LEU A 85 -3.51 -11.00 1.72
C LEU A 85 -4.62 -10.69 0.72
N VAL A 86 -4.38 -10.97 -0.55
CA VAL A 86 -5.41 -10.96 -1.60
C VAL A 86 -6.30 -12.19 -1.40
N ILE A 87 -7.64 -11.99 -1.40
CA ILE A 87 -8.61 -13.07 -1.16
C ILE A 87 -9.69 -13.18 -2.25
N GLN A 88 -9.65 -12.28 -3.22
CA GLN A 88 -10.48 -12.32 -4.44
C GLN A 88 -9.67 -11.77 -5.63
N PRO A 89 -10.02 -12.11 -6.87
CA PRO A 89 -9.35 -11.57 -8.06
C PRO A 89 -9.47 -10.04 -8.12
N ILE A 90 -8.35 -9.35 -8.20
CA ILE A 90 -8.28 -7.90 -8.43
C ILE A 90 -8.01 -7.70 -9.92
N THR A 91 -8.95 -7.09 -10.62
CA THR A 91 -8.86 -6.90 -12.08
C THR A 91 -8.94 -5.44 -12.46
N SER A 92 -8.47 -5.09 -13.64
CA SER A 92 -8.53 -3.74 -14.19
C SER A 92 -9.96 -3.18 -14.26
N ASN A 93 -10.98 -4.04 -14.29
CA ASN A 93 -12.39 -3.61 -14.31
C ASN A 93 -12.81 -2.84 -13.04
N LEU A 94 -12.06 -2.97 -11.94
CA LEU A 94 -12.28 -2.19 -10.73
C LEU A 94 -11.84 -0.72 -10.86
N PHE A 95 -11.06 -0.39 -11.91
CA PHE A 95 -10.34 0.88 -12.02
C PHE A 95 -10.54 1.55 -13.40
N ILE A 96 -11.73 1.44 -13.97
CA ILE A 96 -11.98 1.86 -15.36
C ILE A 96 -12.08 3.39 -15.48
N GLU A 97 -12.75 4.03 -14.53
CA GLU A 97 -13.24 5.40 -14.66
C GLU A 97 -12.15 6.46 -14.47
N HIS A 98 -11.10 6.17 -13.69
CA HIS A 98 -10.09 7.15 -13.30
C HIS A 98 -8.66 6.67 -13.57
N ASP A 99 -7.71 7.60 -13.56
CA ASP A 99 -6.29 7.31 -13.78
C ASP A 99 -5.57 6.81 -12.53
N VAL A 100 -6.05 7.26 -11.37
CA VAL A 100 -5.54 6.89 -10.04
C VAL A 100 -6.71 6.52 -9.15
N TYR A 101 -6.57 5.45 -8.36
CA TYR A 101 -7.51 5.14 -7.28
C TYR A 101 -6.77 5.07 -5.95
N LEU A 102 -7.28 5.83 -4.98
CA LEU A 102 -6.79 5.85 -3.61
C LEU A 102 -7.71 5.05 -2.69
N CYS A 103 -7.11 4.31 -1.76
CA CYS A 103 -7.85 3.65 -0.69
C CYS A 103 -8.34 4.67 0.33
N LEU A 104 -9.66 4.86 0.42
CA LEU A 104 -10.29 5.78 1.36
C LEU A 104 -10.39 5.12 2.75
N ARG A 105 -9.84 5.77 3.75
CA ARG A 105 -9.89 5.32 5.15
C ARG A 105 -11.33 5.29 5.65
N SER A 106 -11.78 4.15 6.13
CA SER A 106 -13.09 3.98 6.79
C SER A 106 -12.96 3.42 8.22
N HIS A 107 -11.99 2.54 8.45
CA HIS A 107 -11.73 2.00 9.79
C HIS A 107 -11.04 3.04 10.69
N GLN A 108 -11.63 3.28 11.87
CA GLN A 108 -11.12 4.22 12.88
C GLN A 108 -10.92 5.66 12.37
N LYS A 109 -11.60 6.06 11.31
CA LYS A 109 -11.47 7.39 10.71
C LYS A 109 -11.78 8.54 11.69
N ASP A 110 -12.65 8.31 12.65
CA ASP A 110 -13.10 9.30 13.64
C ASP A 110 -12.19 9.35 14.88
N ASN A 111 -11.13 8.52 14.96
CA ASN A 111 -10.17 8.59 16.04
C ASN A 111 -9.39 9.90 15.97
N MET A 112 -9.34 10.61 17.11
CA MET A 112 -8.59 11.86 17.21
C MET A 112 -7.09 11.60 17.08
N ILE A 113 -6.41 12.51 16.37
CA ILE A 113 -4.95 12.46 16.27
C ILE A 113 -4.33 12.77 17.63
N THR A 114 -3.42 11.92 18.05
CA THR A 114 -2.55 12.17 19.21
C THR A 114 -1.39 13.08 18.81
N THR A 115 -0.95 13.95 19.72
CA THR A 115 0.13 14.91 19.45
C THR A 115 1.47 14.24 19.12
N ASN A 116 1.68 13.02 19.59
CA ASN A 116 2.86 12.22 19.24
C ASN A 116 2.42 10.84 18.74
N TYR A 117 2.68 10.56 17.48
CA TYR A 117 2.38 9.27 16.87
C TYR A 117 3.67 8.64 16.33
N ARG A 118 4.19 7.62 17.02
CA ARG A 118 5.42 6.91 16.65
C ARG A 118 6.64 7.84 16.50
N GLY A 119 6.74 8.87 17.34
CA GLY A 119 7.81 9.86 17.29
C GLY A 119 7.55 11.05 16.36
N LEU A 120 6.48 11.01 15.57
CA LEU A 120 6.09 12.11 14.71
C LEU A 120 5.25 13.13 15.50
N ASP A 121 5.70 14.38 15.55
CA ASP A 121 4.90 15.48 16.12
C ASP A 121 3.82 15.91 15.15
N LEU A 122 2.57 15.66 15.54
CA LEU A 122 1.36 16.03 14.82
C LEU A 122 0.49 17.01 15.61
N SER A 123 1.10 17.80 16.51
CA SER A 123 0.39 18.75 17.39
C SER A 123 -0.46 19.76 16.62
N GLU A 124 -0.06 20.10 15.42
CA GLU A 124 -0.82 20.95 14.48
C GLU A 124 -2.21 20.38 14.12
N TYR A 125 -2.39 19.07 14.24
CA TYR A 125 -3.64 18.36 13.94
C TYR A 125 -4.38 17.86 15.19
N SER A 126 -3.97 18.30 16.39
CA SER A 126 -4.45 17.77 17.69
C SER A 126 -5.95 17.84 17.94
N LYS A 127 -6.69 18.60 17.14
CA LYS A 127 -8.16 18.75 17.22
C LYS A 127 -8.91 18.10 16.05
N LYS A 128 -8.18 17.35 15.21
CA LYS A 128 -8.75 16.71 14.03
C LYS A 128 -8.74 15.19 14.17
N SER A 129 -9.66 14.53 13.52
CA SER A 129 -9.64 13.06 13.40
C SER A 129 -8.59 12.62 12.37
N ILE A 130 -8.18 11.37 12.48
CA ILE A 130 -7.23 10.80 11.50
C ILE A 130 -7.83 10.73 10.08
N GLY A 131 -9.14 10.59 9.96
CA GLY A 131 -9.82 10.60 8.67
C GLY A 131 -9.88 11.98 8.03
N GLU A 132 -9.92 13.06 8.84
CA GLU A 132 -9.88 14.44 8.32
C GLU A 132 -8.48 14.81 7.81
N VAL A 133 -7.41 14.35 8.46
CA VAL A 133 -6.03 14.71 8.10
C VAL A 133 -5.45 13.72 7.09
N TYR A 134 -5.64 12.43 7.31
CA TYR A 134 -5.14 11.36 6.45
C TYR A 134 -6.29 10.50 5.93
N PRO A 135 -7.12 11.02 5.04
CA PRO A 135 -8.26 10.29 4.48
C PRO A 135 -7.83 9.09 3.64
N PHE A 136 -6.60 9.09 3.14
CA PHE A 136 -6.09 8.05 2.25
C PHE A 136 -5.11 7.13 2.96
N LEU A 137 -5.19 5.85 2.62
CA LEU A 137 -4.26 4.82 3.07
C LEU A 137 -3.31 4.47 1.91
N ALA A 138 -2.00 4.57 2.16
CA ALA A 138 -1.00 4.20 1.18
C ALA A 138 -0.81 2.67 1.00
N CYS A 139 -1.58 1.87 1.75
CA CYS A 139 -1.49 0.42 1.69
C CYS A 139 -2.04 -0.18 0.40
N PHE A 140 -2.85 0.57 -0.34
CA PHE A 140 -3.41 0.17 -1.62
C PHE A 140 -3.62 1.41 -2.49
N THR A 141 -2.92 1.49 -3.61
CA THR A 141 -3.04 2.57 -4.58
C THR A 141 -2.96 1.98 -5.98
N TYR A 142 -3.90 2.33 -6.86
CA TYR A 142 -3.82 1.99 -8.26
C TYR A 142 -3.39 3.21 -9.07
N THR A 143 -2.51 3.01 -10.06
CA THR A 143 -2.15 4.05 -11.04
C THR A 143 -2.02 3.44 -12.44
N LYS A 144 -2.35 4.24 -13.47
CA LYS A 144 -2.15 3.85 -14.87
C LYS A 144 -0.69 3.94 -15.31
N ASN A 145 0.12 4.81 -14.67
CA ASN A 145 1.54 4.99 -14.97
C ASN A 145 2.33 5.49 -13.76
N TYR A 146 3.65 5.49 -13.87
CA TYR A 146 4.56 5.82 -12.77
C TYR A 146 4.72 7.31 -12.47
N ASN A 147 4.32 8.22 -13.36
CA ASN A 147 4.48 9.67 -13.16
C ASN A 147 3.81 10.14 -11.86
N PHE A 148 2.73 9.47 -11.46
CA PHE A 148 2.08 9.71 -10.18
C PHE A 148 3.06 9.56 -8.99
N TRP A 149 3.95 8.57 -9.05
CA TRP A 149 4.93 8.32 -7.99
C TRP A 149 6.12 9.28 -8.04
N GLU A 150 6.50 9.76 -9.22
CA GLU A 150 7.49 10.84 -9.34
C GLU A 150 6.99 12.11 -8.66
N ASP A 151 5.74 12.49 -8.91
CA ASP A 151 5.12 13.65 -8.27
C ASP A 151 4.96 13.46 -6.75
N CYS A 152 4.56 12.27 -6.29
CA CYS A 152 4.50 11.97 -4.86
C CYS A 152 5.87 12.06 -4.19
N LEU A 153 6.94 11.61 -4.85
CA LEU A 153 8.31 11.73 -4.37
C LEU A 153 8.76 13.19 -4.32
N GLU A 154 8.46 13.99 -5.34
CA GLU A 154 8.75 15.42 -5.37
C GLU A 154 8.06 16.14 -4.21
N ILE A 155 6.78 15.87 -3.98
CA ILE A 155 6.02 16.40 -2.85
C ILE A 155 6.70 16.01 -1.53
N LEU A 156 7.01 14.72 -1.32
CA LEU A 156 7.66 14.26 -0.10
C LEU A 156 9.00 14.97 0.15
N ASN A 157 9.80 15.17 -0.89
CA ASN A 157 11.07 15.89 -0.80
C ASN A 157 10.92 17.38 -0.49
N SER A 158 9.74 17.97 -0.75
CA SER A 158 9.46 19.39 -0.50
C SER A 158 8.88 19.69 0.89
N ILE A 159 8.41 18.68 1.62
CA ILE A 159 7.82 18.84 2.95
C ILE A 159 8.81 18.57 4.08
N ASP A 160 8.39 18.80 5.33
CA ASP A 160 9.22 18.62 6.52
C ASP A 160 9.79 17.19 6.59
N LYS A 161 11.10 17.09 6.87
CA LYS A 161 11.83 15.82 6.99
C LYS A 161 11.26 14.86 8.02
N LYS A 162 10.48 15.34 9.00
CA LYS A 162 9.76 14.47 9.95
C LYS A 162 8.88 13.43 9.25
N PHE A 163 8.36 13.73 8.04
CA PHE A 163 7.52 12.83 7.26
C PHE A 163 8.31 11.77 6.45
N HIS A 164 9.63 11.91 6.30
CA HIS A 164 10.42 10.99 5.47
C HIS A 164 10.50 9.57 6.06
N PHE A 165 10.44 9.46 7.39
CA PHE A 165 10.45 8.16 8.08
C PHE A 165 9.05 7.52 8.16
N TRP A 166 8.00 8.32 8.46
CA TRP A 166 6.66 7.81 8.70
C TRP A 166 5.57 8.78 8.22
N TYR A 167 4.44 8.28 7.75
CA TYR A 167 3.31 9.02 7.18
C TYR A 167 3.59 9.85 5.91
N GLY A 168 4.80 9.96 5.45
CA GLY A 168 5.12 10.81 4.30
C GLY A 168 4.43 10.38 3.01
N ASP A 169 4.21 9.09 2.84
CA ASP A 169 3.41 8.57 1.73
C ASP A 169 1.95 9.03 1.81
N GLN A 170 1.32 8.99 2.99
CA GLN A 170 -0.06 9.47 3.17
C GLN A 170 -0.15 11.00 3.04
N GLU A 171 0.86 11.74 3.52
CA GLU A 171 0.96 13.19 3.35
C GLU A 171 1.10 13.55 1.87
N ALA A 172 1.95 12.86 1.12
CA ALA A 172 2.09 13.05 -0.32
C ALA A 172 0.78 12.74 -1.06
N LEU A 173 0.08 11.65 -0.71
CA LEU A 173 -1.23 11.33 -1.30
C LEU A 173 -2.29 12.41 -1.02
N ARG A 174 -2.29 13.00 0.18
CA ARG A 174 -3.19 14.10 0.52
C ARG A 174 -2.90 15.34 -0.34
N ILE A 175 -1.64 15.76 -0.39
CA ILE A 175 -1.23 16.97 -1.12
C ILE A 175 -1.50 16.82 -2.63
N ILE A 176 -1.14 15.67 -3.22
CA ILE A 176 -1.34 15.45 -4.65
C ILE A 176 -2.83 15.38 -5.01
N ASN A 177 -3.66 14.81 -4.12
CA ASN A 177 -5.12 14.82 -4.28
C ASN A 177 -5.68 16.25 -4.28
N ASP A 178 -5.21 17.08 -3.35
CA ASP A 178 -5.66 18.48 -3.24
C ASP A 178 -5.22 19.33 -4.43
N SER A 179 -4.13 18.97 -5.10
CA SER A 179 -3.62 19.67 -6.29
C SER A 179 -4.52 19.52 -7.53
N LYS A 180 -5.40 18.50 -7.55
CA LYS A 180 -6.27 18.16 -8.70
C LYS A 180 -5.50 17.88 -10.00
N LYS A 181 -4.23 17.50 -9.91
CA LYS A 181 -3.37 17.20 -11.07
C LYS A 181 -3.80 15.91 -11.81
N TYR A 182 -4.37 14.96 -11.08
CA TYR A 182 -4.79 13.66 -11.60
C TYR A 182 -6.31 13.49 -11.53
N ASP A 183 -6.85 12.71 -12.45
CA ASP A 183 -8.22 12.21 -12.36
C ASP A 183 -8.26 11.05 -11.35
N MET A 184 -8.83 11.33 -10.15
CA MET A 184 -8.77 10.44 -9.01
C MET A 184 -10.12 9.83 -8.65
N GLY A 185 -10.16 8.49 -8.57
CA GLY A 185 -11.23 7.73 -7.95
C GLY A 185 -10.87 7.30 -6.53
N TYR A 186 -11.88 6.90 -5.76
CA TYR A 186 -11.72 6.46 -4.39
C TYR A 186 -12.43 5.13 -4.17
N ILE A 187 -11.76 4.19 -3.47
CA ILE A 187 -12.36 2.92 -3.06
C ILE A 187 -12.27 2.81 -1.55
N ASP A 188 -13.40 2.53 -0.91
CA ASP A 188 -13.45 2.38 0.54
C ASP A 188 -12.58 1.22 1.04
N GLU A 189 -11.85 1.44 2.14
CA GLU A 189 -11.00 0.45 2.78
C GLU A 189 -11.72 -0.87 3.04
N SER A 190 -13.00 -0.81 3.43
CA SER A 190 -13.80 -2.00 3.73
C SER A 190 -14.11 -2.87 2.49
N ILE A 191 -13.94 -2.32 1.31
CA ILE A 191 -14.13 -3.01 0.02
C ILE A 191 -12.81 -3.57 -0.50
N ILE A 192 -11.77 -2.74 -0.55
CA ILE A 192 -10.54 -3.11 -1.26
C ILE A 192 -9.50 -3.78 -0.37
N CYS A 193 -9.32 -3.34 0.87
CA CYS A 193 -8.35 -3.90 1.82
C CYS A 193 -8.81 -3.78 3.28
N ALA A 194 -9.87 -4.49 3.63
CA ALA A 194 -10.48 -4.42 4.95
C ALA A 194 -9.55 -4.97 6.05
N VAL A 195 -9.62 -4.38 7.23
CA VAL A 195 -8.98 -4.98 8.41
C VAL A 195 -9.69 -6.29 8.82
N PRO A 196 -9.01 -7.24 9.49
CA PRO A 196 -9.58 -8.54 9.84
C PRO A 196 -10.91 -8.49 10.61
N GLU A 197 -11.13 -7.43 11.36
CA GLU A 197 -12.37 -7.21 12.14
C GLU A 197 -13.60 -6.94 11.26
N ILE A 198 -13.39 -6.47 10.03
CA ILE A 198 -14.47 -6.11 9.08
C ILE A 198 -14.64 -7.18 8.00
N SER A 199 -13.60 -7.96 7.71
CA SER A 199 -13.54 -8.91 6.59
C SER A 199 -14.56 -10.07 6.65
N LEU A 200 -15.23 -10.27 7.78
CA LEU A 200 -16.20 -11.36 8.02
C LEU A 200 -17.66 -10.98 7.68
N LYS A 201 -17.91 -9.80 7.11
CA LYS A 201 -19.25 -9.36 6.71
C LYS A 201 -19.67 -10.01 5.38
N ARG A 202 -20.99 -9.88 5.05
CA ARG A 202 -21.67 -10.56 3.91
C ARG A 202 -20.98 -10.45 2.55
N ASN A 203 -20.25 -9.36 2.29
CA ASN A 203 -19.47 -9.19 1.07
C ASN A 203 -17.98 -9.18 1.47
N PRO A 204 -17.23 -10.26 1.20
CA PRO A 204 -15.80 -10.28 1.51
C PRO A 204 -15.08 -9.19 0.70
N PRO A 205 -14.09 -8.51 1.30
CA PRO A 205 -13.27 -7.53 0.60
C PRO A 205 -12.38 -8.22 -0.46
N TYR A 206 -11.75 -7.44 -1.32
CA TYR A 206 -10.77 -7.98 -2.27
C TYR A 206 -9.48 -8.44 -1.59
N SER A 207 -9.12 -7.79 -0.50
CA SER A 207 -7.95 -8.16 0.29
C SER A 207 -8.15 -7.86 1.79
N ILE A 208 -7.32 -8.47 2.63
CA ILE A 208 -7.32 -8.26 4.09
C ILE A 208 -6.00 -7.62 4.50
N HIS A 209 -6.06 -6.51 5.21
CA HIS A 209 -4.91 -5.74 5.68
C HIS A 209 -4.64 -5.99 7.17
N PHE A 210 -3.54 -6.64 7.51
CA PHE A 210 -3.15 -7.04 8.86
C PHE A 210 -2.32 -5.96 9.57
N LYS A 211 -2.90 -4.76 9.73
CA LYS A 211 -2.22 -3.58 10.31
C LYS A 211 -1.64 -3.86 11.70
N GLY A 212 -0.35 -3.57 11.85
CA GLY A 212 0.33 -3.53 13.15
C GLY A 212 0.71 -4.90 13.72
N LYS A 213 1.58 -4.87 14.74
CA LYS A 213 2.25 -6.06 15.29
C LYS A 213 1.30 -7.18 15.76
N LYS A 214 0.16 -6.85 16.35
CA LYS A 214 -0.80 -7.85 16.86
C LYS A 214 -1.44 -8.70 15.75
N HIS A 215 -1.53 -8.16 14.54
CA HIS A 215 -2.18 -8.84 13.41
C HIS A 215 -1.22 -9.68 12.56
N LYS A 216 0.11 -9.54 12.72
CA LYS A 216 1.10 -10.33 11.96
C LYS A 216 0.91 -11.85 12.14
N LYS A 217 0.69 -12.31 13.39
CA LYS A 217 0.41 -13.73 13.67
C LYS A 217 -0.92 -14.19 13.03
N ARG A 218 -1.93 -13.31 13.00
CA ARG A 218 -3.20 -13.61 12.32
C ARG A 218 -3.04 -13.72 10.82
N MET A 219 -2.16 -12.91 10.21
CA MET A 219 -1.85 -13.01 8.78
C MET A 219 -1.33 -14.41 8.43
N ILE A 220 -0.37 -14.93 9.20
CA ILE A 220 0.20 -16.27 9.00
C ILE A 220 -0.90 -17.33 9.09
N ALA A 221 -1.67 -17.36 10.19
CA ALA A 221 -2.73 -18.32 10.38
C ALA A 221 -3.85 -18.23 9.31
N THR A 222 -4.15 -17.00 8.85
CA THR A 222 -5.12 -16.80 7.77
C THR A 222 -4.58 -17.30 6.45
N ALA A 223 -3.27 -17.06 6.17
CA ALA A 223 -2.62 -17.52 4.96
C ALA A 223 -2.57 -19.06 4.90
N GLU A 224 -2.26 -19.74 6.00
CA GLU A 224 -2.29 -21.21 6.08
C GLU A 224 -3.65 -21.78 5.68
N ILE A 225 -4.73 -21.20 6.19
CA ILE A 225 -6.10 -21.61 5.83
C ILE A 225 -6.42 -21.27 4.37
N LEU A 226 -6.12 -20.04 3.96
CA LEU A 226 -6.44 -19.52 2.62
C LEU A 226 -5.67 -20.25 1.53
N LEU A 227 -4.39 -20.54 1.75
CA LEU A 227 -3.49 -21.13 0.75
C LEU A 227 -3.48 -22.66 0.78
N GLY A 228 -4.06 -23.27 1.82
CA GLY A 228 -4.06 -24.71 2.01
C GLY A 228 -2.68 -25.27 2.40
N GLU A 229 -1.83 -24.44 2.99
CA GLU A 229 -0.53 -24.85 3.53
C GLU A 229 -0.73 -25.36 4.97
N LYS A 230 -0.48 -26.64 5.17
CA LYS A 230 -0.40 -27.26 6.50
C LYS A 230 1.06 -27.49 6.86
#